data_ed36a8dc7f6f8e23733e50bba62a6e86
#
_entry.id   ed36a8dc7f6f8e23733e50bba62a6e86
#
_cell.length_a   1.000
_cell.length_b   1.000
_cell.length_c   1.000
_cell.angle_alpha   90.00
_cell.angle_beta   90.00
_cell.angle_gamma   90.00
#
_symmetry.space_group_name_H-M   'P 1'
#
loop_
_entity.id
_entity.type
_entity.pdbx_description
1 polymer ?
#
loop_
_entity_poly.entity_id
_entity_poly.type
_entity_poly.pdbx_seq_one_letter_code
_entity_poly.pdbx_strand_id
1 'polypeptide(L)'
;MEDMPVLEDSSIVLPDPSIHTVIDGDNLYDIAATYNISVDLLMEWNGLSDHVIYPKDQLVLSSDTELVKHPDLIPPDGPGQEMIVEATAYTAYCYGCIGITAYGIDLRSNPEEKVIAVDPTVIPLGTKVWVEGYGEAIAGDTGGAIKGNRIDVFIPTYDGAIEWGRQQITLKILE
;
A
#
# COMPACT_ATOMS: atom_id res chain seq x y z
N MET A 1 -36.58 45.84 -24.37
CA MET A 1 -36.04 45.25 -23.13
C MET A 1 -36.34 43.79 -23.23
N GLU A 2 -35.43 43.04 -23.82
CA GLU A 2 -35.56 41.61 -24.01
C GLU A 2 -35.01 40.92 -22.78
N ASP A 3 -35.86 40.14 -22.16
CA ASP A 3 -35.57 39.25 -21.03
C ASP A 3 -34.68 38.09 -21.53
N MET A 4 -33.41 38.10 -21.16
CA MET A 4 -32.50 37.01 -21.41
C MET A 4 -32.80 35.89 -20.39
N PRO A 5 -33.04 34.64 -20.82
CA PRO A 5 -33.19 33.55 -19.89
C PRO A 5 -31.87 33.27 -19.20
N VAL A 6 -31.91 33.25 -17.86
CA VAL A 6 -30.83 32.77 -17.01
C VAL A 6 -30.66 31.29 -17.34
N LEU A 7 -29.53 30.95 -17.93
CA LEU A 7 -29.11 29.54 -18.06
C LEU A 7 -28.85 29.01 -16.65
N GLU A 8 -29.75 28.14 -16.19
CA GLU A 8 -29.49 27.33 -15.01
C GLU A 8 -28.20 26.53 -15.26
N ASP A 9 -27.23 26.81 -14.44
CA ASP A 9 -25.97 26.10 -14.35
C ASP A 9 -26.30 24.62 -14.01
N SER A 10 -26.38 23.81 -15.06
CA SER A 10 -26.38 22.37 -14.91
C SER A 10 -24.97 21.98 -14.51
N SER A 11 -24.66 22.15 -13.22
CA SER A 11 -23.50 21.55 -12.60
C SER A 11 -23.56 20.04 -12.86
N ILE A 12 -22.84 19.59 -13.87
CA ILE A 12 -22.53 18.19 -14.05
C ILE A 12 -21.70 17.85 -12.80
N VAL A 13 -22.36 17.27 -11.81
CA VAL A 13 -21.68 16.68 -10.66
C VAL A 13 -20.92 15.50 -11.23
N LEU A 14 -19.65 15.72 -11.54
CA LEU A 14 -18.74 14.61 -11.82
C LEU A 14 -18.77 13.70 -10.58
N PRO A 15 -18.88 12.37 -10.74
CA PRO A 15 -18.82 11.48 -9.60
C PRO A 15 -17.53 11.76 -8.84
N ASP A 16 -17.65 11.94 -7.54
CA ASP A 16 -16.50 12.14 -6.66
C ASP A 16 -15.55 10.95 -6.85
N PRO A 17 -14.30 11.16 -7.30
CA PRO A 17 -13.36 10.08 -7.54
C PRO A 17 -13.03 9.29 -6.27
N SER A 18 -13.44 9.76 -5.12
CA SER A 18 -13.28 9.11 -3.83
C SER A 18 -14.43 8.17 -3.44
N ILE A 19 -15.42 7.95 -4.31
CA ILE A 19 -16.56 7.06 -4.02
C ILE A 19 -16.74 6.03 -5.15
N HIS A 20 -16.79 4.75 -4.77
CA HIS A 20 -17.18 3.65 -5.65
C HIS A 20 -18.63 3.23 -5.35
N THR A 21 -19.45 3.14 -6.39
CA THR A 21 -20.79 2.56 -6.28
C THR A 21 -20.75 1.10 -6.66
N VAL A 22 -21.04 0.21 -5.71
CA VAL A 22 -21.01 -1.25 -5.90
C VAL A 22 -22.01 -1.67 -6.97
N ILE A 23 -21.56 -2.45 -7.93
CA ILE A 23 -22.39 -3.05 -8.97
C ILE A 23 -22.52 -4.57 -8.76
N ASP A 24 -23.43 -5.19 -9.48
CA ASP A 24 -23.64 -6.64 -9.39
C ASP A 24 -22.38 -7.41 -9.86
N GLY A 25 -21.84 -8.23 -9.00
CA GLY A 25 -20.61 -8.98 -9.23
C GLY A 25 -19.36 -8.39 -8.58
N ASP A 26 -19.44 -7.18 -8.00
CA ASP A 26 -18.33 -6.61 -7.25
C ASP A 26 -18.09 -7.36 -5.94
N ASN A 27 -16.82 -7.36 -5.52
CA ASN A 27 -16.40 -7.77 -4.20
C ASN A 27 -15.34 -6.82 -3.66
N LEU A 28 -15.17 -6.76 -2.33
CA LEU A 28 -14.23 -5.83 -1.68
C LEU A 28 -12.78 -6.00 -2.15
N TYR A 29 -12.36 -7.21 -2.48
CA TYR A 29 -10.99 -7.50 -2.92
C TYR A 29 -10.70 -6.90 -4.29
N ASP A 30 -11.62 -7.07 -5.26
CA ASP A 30 -11.48 -6.53 -6.61
C ASP A 30 -11.56 -4.99 -6.60
N ILE A 31 -12.45 -4.43 -5.76
CA ILE A 31 -12.57 -2.98 -5.58
C ILE A 31 -11.28 -2.43 -4.99
N ALA A 32 -10.80 -3.00 -3.88
CA ALA A 32 -9.57 -2.58 -3.23
C ALA A 32 -8.36 -2.65 -4.17
N ALA A 33 -8.24 -3.75 -4.93
CA ALA A 33 -7.18 -3.92 -5.93
C ALA A 33 -7.27 -2.89 -7.06
N THR A 34 -8.48 -2.57 -7.53
CA THR A 34 -8.68 -1.58 -8.62
C THR A 34 -8.22 -0.19 -8.21
N TYR A 35 -8.43 0.18 -6.94
CA TYR A 35 -8.08 1.50 -6.42
C TYR A 35 -6.76 1.51 -5.63
N ASN A 36 -6.03 0.39 -5.63
CA ASN A 36 -4.73 0.22 -4.95
C ASN A 36 -4.78 0.58 -3.46
N ILE A 37 -5.82 0.13 -2.78
CA ILE A 37 -6.02 0.27 -1.33
C ILE A 37 -6.15 -1.12 -0.70
N SER A 38 -5.85 -1.24 0.60
CA SER A 38 -6.08 -2.52 1.29
C SER A 38 -7.57 -2.72 1.59
N VAL A 39 -7.98 -4.00 1.64
CA VAL A 39 -9.38 -4.35 2.00
C VAL A 39 -9.71 -3.87 3.41
N ASP A 40 -8.76 -3.97 4.34
CA ASP A 40 -8.93 -3.53 5.72
C ASP A 40 -9.19 -2.02 5.81
N LEU A 41 -8.42 -1.20 5.08
CA LEU A 41 -8.66 0.23 4.97
C LEU A 41 -10.01 0.55 4.33
N LEU A 42 -10.36 -0.16 3.26
CA LEU A 42 -11.66 0.02 2.62
C LEU A 42 -12.82 -0.30 3.59
N MET A 43 -12.68 -1.36 4.38
CA MET A 43 -13.65 -1.73 5.41
C MET A 43 -13.71 -0.69 6.53
N GLU A 44 -12.56 -0.23 7.02
CA GLU A 44 -12.47 0.77 8.10
C GLU A 44 -13.12 2.09 7.70
N TRP A 45 -12.81 2.60 6.49
CA TRP A 45 -13.40 3.86 5.99
C TRP A 45 -14.91 3.79 5.83
N ASN A 46 -15.44 2.59 5.58
CA ASN A 46 -16.87 2.36 5.36
C ASN A 46 -17.60 1.76 6.58
N GLY A 47 -16.89 1.56 7.70
CA GLY A 47 -17.46 0.98 8.93
C GLY A 47 -17.99 -0.43 8.73
N LEU A 48 -17.40 -1.20 7.81
CA LEU A 48 -17.79 -2.57 7.52
C LEU A 48 -17.18 -3.52 8.56
N SER A 49 -18.01 -4.38 9.14
CA SER A 49 -17.58 -5.41 10.07
C SER A 49 -17.34 -6.78 9.41
N ASP A 50 -17.72 -6.93 8.16
CA ASP A 50 -17.49 -8.11 7.35
C ASP A 50 -17.31 -7.72 5.87
N HIS A 51 -16.99 -8.70 5.02
CA HIS A 51 -16.70 -8.49 3.59
C HIS A 51 -17.95 -8.45 2.70
N VAL A 52 -19.15 -8.39 3.29
CA VAL A 52 -20.41 -8.41 2.54
C VAL A 52 -20.75 -6.99 2.08
N ILE A 53 -20.90 -6.83 0.78
CA ILE A 53 -21.36 -5.60 0.13
C ILE A 53 -22.53 -5.90 -0.78
N TYR A 54 -23.39 -4.92 -1.05
CA TYR A 54 -24.57 -5.07 -1.88
C TYR A 54 -24.56 -4.09 -3.05
N PRO A 55 -25.13 -4.47 -4.20
CA PRO A 55 -25.28 -3.55 -5.32
C PRO A 55 -26.00 -2.25 -4.89
N LYS A 56 -25.41 -1.11 -5.29
CA LYS A 56 -25.76 0.28 -4.96
C LYS A 56 -25.20 0.79 -3.62
N ASP A 57 -24.48 -0.02 -2.86
CA ASP A 57 -23.69 0.53 -1.74
C ASP A 57 -22.67 1.53 -2.30
N GLN A 58 -22.45 2.60 -1.55
CA GLN A 58 -21.43 3.60 -1.87
C GLN A 58 -20.27 3.41 -0.92
N LEU A 59 -19.13 3.04 -1.47
CA LEU A 59 -17.90 2.84 -0.72
C LEU A 59 -16.99 4.04 -0.87
N VAL A 60 -16.59 4.62 0.24
CA VAL A 60 -15.57 5.66 0.30
C VAL A 60 -14.21 5.03 0.04
N LEU A 61 -13.50 5.54 -0.96
CA LEU A 61 -12.21 5.00 -1.44
C LEU A 61 -11.01 5.79 -0.92
N SER A 62 -11.25 6.95 -0.37
CA SER A 62 -10.22 7.77 0.28
C SER A 62 -10.83 8.52 1.44
N SER A 63 -10.06 8.67 2.49
CA SER A 63 -10.40 9.56 3.58
C SER A 63 -9.25 10.55 3.71
N ASP A 64 -9.51 11.83 3.49
CA ASP A 64 -8.53 12.89 3.74
C ASP A 64 -7.99 12.84 5.18
N THR A 65 -8.76 12.18 6.06
CA THR A 65 -8.41 11.96 7.46
C THR A 65 -7.39 10.83 7.62
N GLU A 66 -7.37 9.81 6.72
CA GLU A 66 -6.44 8.68 6.84
C GLU A 66 -5.03 9.02 6.36
N LEU A 67 -4.88 9.88 5.35
CA LEU A 67 -3.56 10.40 4.96
C LEU A 67 -2.88 11.14 6.12
N VAL A 68 -3.68 11.77 7.00
CA VAL A 68 -3.17 12.42 8.21
C VAL A 68 -2.83 11.41 9.32
N LYS A 69 -3.54 10.26 9.38
CA LYS A 69 -3.27 9.20 10.37
C LYS A 69 -2.06 8.34 10.01
N HIS A 70 -1.78 8.21 8.70
CA HIS A 70 -0.66 7.42 8.18
C HIS A 70 0.25 8.27 7.28
N PRO A 71 0.93 9.28 7.85
CA PRO A 71 1.79 10.18 7.08
C PRO A 71 2.97 9.43 6.42
N ASP A 72 3.32 8.25 6.91
CA ASP A 72 4.34 7.37 6.38
C ASP A 72 3.95 6.70 5.05
N LEU A 73 2.65 6.69 4.68
CA LEU A 73 2.18 6.22 3.38
C LEU A 73 2.23 7.30 2.29
N ILE A 74 2.48 8.56 2.65
CA ILE A 74 2.66 9.64 1.70
C ILE A 74 4.14 9.64 1.25
N PRO A 75 4.42 9.63 -0.08
CA PRO A 75 5.81 9.74 -0.52
C PRO A 75 6.43 11.05 -0.01
N PRO A 76 7.59 10.99 0.64
CA PRO A 76 8.23 12.19 1.15
C PRO A 76 8.57 13.15 0.00
N ASP A 77 8.26 14.43 0.20
CA ASP A 77 8.66 15.49 -0.71
C ASP A 77 10.19 15.66 -0.70
N GLY A 78 10.80 15.65 -1.88
CA GLY A 78 12.23 15.92 -2.02
C GLY A 78 12.93 15.06 -3.07
N PRO A 79 14.19 15.39 -3.40
CA PRO A 79 14.99 14.63 -4.35
C PRO A 79 15.37 13.28 -3.74
N GLY A 80 14.75 12.21 -4.20
CA GLY A 80 15.13 10.84 -3.95
C GLY A 80 15.14 10.07 -5.26
N GLN A 81 15.99 9.07 -5.36
CA GLN A 81 15.99 8.20 -6.52
C GLN A 81 14.74 7.31 -6.44
N GLU A 82 13.85 7.44 -7.41
CA GLU A 82 12.69 6.58 -7.56
C GLU A 82 12.97 5.44 -8.53
N MET A 83 12.43 4.26 -8.23
CA MET A 83 12.52 3.10 -9.10
C MET A 83 11.25 2.26 -9.00
N ILE A 84 10.89 1.60 -10.10
CA ILE A 84 9.84 0.59 -10.10
C ILE A 84 10.47 -0.74 -9.71
N VAL A 85 9.88 -1.39 -8.72
CA VAL A 85 10.35 -2.68 -8.21
C VAL A 85 9.22 -3.72 -8.20
N GLU A 86 9.59 -4.99 -8.36
CA GLU A 86 8.69 -6.10 -8.07
C GLU A 86 8.79 -6.41 -6.59
N ALA A 87 7.68 -6.21 -5.85
CA ALA A 87 7.59 -6.47 -4.43
C ALA A 87 6.82 -7.75 -4.14
N THR A 88 7.36 -8.55 -3.25
CA THR A 88 6.71 -9.68 -2.59
C THR A 88 6.77 -9.48 -1.08
N ALA A 89 6.20 -10.39 -0.30
CA ALA A 89 6.24 -10.29 1.16
C ALA A 89 6.72 -11.57 1.82
N TYR A 90 7.41 -11.42 2.95
CA TYR A 90 7.88 -12.53 3.77
C TYR A 90 7.55 -12.34 5.25
N THR A 91 7.61 -13.43 6.01
CA THR A 91 7.43 -13.42 7.46
C THR A 91 8.67 -13.95 8.18
N ALA A 92 8.86 -13.57 9.44
CA ALA A 92 9.96 -14.06 10.28
C ALA A 92 9.73 -15.49 10.84
N TYR A 93 8.59 -16.12 10.54
CA TYR A 93 8.15 -17.37 11.16
C TYR A 93 8.18 -18.57 10.21
N CYS A 94 8.90 -18.48 9.10
CA CYS A 94 9.06 -19.61 8.19
C CYS A 94 9.90 -20.75 8.82
N TYR A 95 9.70 -21.98 8.32
CA TYR A 95 10.50 -23.12 8.78
C TYR A 95 11.99 -22.92 8.47
N GLY A 96 12.84 -22.95 9.49
CA GLY A 96 14.28 -22.72 9.36
C GLY A 96 14.71 -21.24 9.39
N CYS A 97 13.76 -20.30 9.45
CA CYS A 97 14.10 -18.89 9.64
C CYS A 97 14.51 -18.62 11.08
N ILE A 98 15.60 -17.88 11.27
CA ILE A 98 16.06 -17.46 12.61
C ILE A 98 15.36 -16.16 13.07
N GLY A 99 14.74 -15.42 12.15
CA GLY A 99 14.05 -14.16 12.43
C GLY A 99 14.96 -12.95 12.57
N ILE A 100 16.27 -13.12 12.29
CA ILE A 100 17.24 -12.03 12.29
C ILE A 100 17.64 -11.75 10.84
N THR A 101 17.55 -10.49 10.45
CA THR A 101 17.89 -10.02 9.10
C THR A 101 19.40 -9.98 8.85
N ALA A 102 19.80 -9.84 7.60
CA ALA A 102 21.22 -9.68 7.22
C ALA A 102 21.86 -8.44 7.86
N TYR A 103 21.08 -7.40 8.16
CA TYR A 103 21.54 -6.19 8.86
C TYR A 103 21.57 -6.34 10.40
N GLY A 104 21.04 -7.47 10.92
CA GLY A 104 21.06 -7.77 12.35
C GLY A 104 19.79 -7.37 13.11
N ILE A 105 18.71 -7.06 12.44
CA ILE A 105 17.42 -6.71 13.06
C ILE A 105 16.68 -7.99 13.44
N ASP A 106 16.28 -8.12 14.71
CA ASP A 106 15.45 -9.21 15.20
C ASP A 106 13.95 -8.89 14.97
N LEU A 107 13.41 -9.44 13.89
CA LEU A 107 12.03 -9.20 13.49
C LEU A 107 10.98 -9.90 14.37
N ARG A 108 11.40 -10.94 15.13
CA ARG A 108 10.50 -11.63 16.06
C ARG A 108 10.30 -10.84 17.33
N SER A 109 11.36 -10.18 17.80
CA SER A 109 11.31 -9.31 18.97
C SER A 109 10.74 -7.91 18.63
N ASN A 110 10.82 -7.51 17.35
CA ASN A 110 10.39 -6.22 16.86
C ASN A 110 9.49 -6.36 15.62
N PRO A 111 8.27 -6.90 15.78
CA PRO A 111 7.37 -7.14 14.65
C PRO A 111 6.84 -5.87 13.99
N GLU A 112 6.98 -4.71 14.64
CA GLU A 112 6.57 -3.40 14.13
C GLU A 112 7.62 -2.76 13.21
N GLU A 113 8.84 -3.33 13.16
CA GLU A 113 9.90 -2.80 12.32
C GLU A 113 9.58 -3.03 10.84
N LYS A 114 9.66 -1.96 10.07
CA LYS A 114 9.48 -2.01 8.61
C LYS A 114 10.81 -2.26 7.94
N VAL A 115 10.99 -3.48 7.47
CA VAL A 115 12.23 -3.95 6.83
C VAL A 115 11.92 -4.53 5.46
N ILE A 116 12.81 -4.27 4.51
CA ILE A 116 12.75 -4.92 3.20
C ILE A 116 14.03 -5.71 2.94
N ALA A 117 13.87 -6.86 2.27
CA ALA A 117 14.98 -7.57 1.66
C ALA A 117 15.23 -7.00 0.26
N VAL A 118 16.49 -6.83 -0.09
CA VAL A 118 16.95 -6.18 -1.31
C VAL A 118 18.13 -6.93 -1.94
N ASP A 119 18.45 -6.59 -3.19
CA ASP A 119 19.75 -6.86 -3.77
C ASP A 119 20.74 -5.76 -3.31
N PRO A 120 21.75 -6.08 -2.47
CA PRO A 120 22.65 -5.07 -1.93
C PRO A 120 23.58 -4.43 -2.99
N THR A 121 23.59 -4.98 -4.21
CA THR A 121 24.28 -4.35 -5.36
C THR A 121 23.46 -3.24 -6.01
N VAL A 122 22.14 -3.18 -5.73
CA VAL A 122 21.21 -2.17 -6.24
C VAL A 122 20.84 -1.18 -5.14
N ILE A 123 20.46 -1.69 -3.97
CA ILE A 123 20.14 -0.89 -2.78
C ILE A 123 21.03 -1.38 -1.63
N PRO A 124 22.01 -0.61 -1.19
CA PRO A 124 22.89 -1.01 -0.08
C PRO A 124 22.10 -1.28 1.20
N LEU A 125 22.57 -2.26 2.01
CA LEU A 125 21.99 -2.50 3.33
C LEU A 125 22.16 -1.27 4.23
N GLY A 126 21.14 -0.97 5.02
CA GLY A 126 21.07 0.21 5.88
C GLY A 126 20.45 1.44 5.19
N THR A 127 20.18 1.37 3.88
CA THR A 127 19.50 2.45 3.15
C THR A 127 18.07 2.62 3.64
N LYS A 128 17.66 3.85 3.90
CA LYS A 128 16.26 4.18 4.17
C LYS A 128 15.53 4.36 2.86
N VAL A 129 14.36 3.78 2.78
CA VAL A 129 13.50 3.81 1.60
C VAL A 129 12.07 4.11 2.00
N TRP A 130 11.32 4.65 1.06
CA TRP A 130 9.88 4.65 1.11
C TRP A 130 9.35 3.68 0.05
N VAL A 131 8.40 2.86 0.43
CA VAL A 131 7.81 1.81 -0.42
C VAL A 131 6.31 2.06 -0.53
N GLU A 132 5.83 2.19 -1.75
CA GLU A 132 4.40 2.42 -2.04
C GLU A 132 3.53 1.32 -1.40
N GLY A 133 2.49 1.72 -0.66
CA GLY A 133 1.61 0.81 0.07
C GLY A 133 2.19 0.19 1.35
N TYR A 134 3.49 0.38 1.62
CA TYR A 134 4.16 -0.14 2.81
C TYR A 134 4.69 0.97 3.75
N GLY A 135 5.11 2.11 3.17
CA GLY A 135 5.63 3.25 3.92
C GLY A 135 7.15 3.26 4.05
N GLU A 136 7.68 4.05 5.00
CA GLU A 136 9.11 4.11 5.28
C GLU A 136 9.63 2.79 5.86
N ALA A 137 10.77 2.36 5.33
CA ALA A 137 11.41 1.10 5.71
C ALA A 137 12.94 1.19 5.62
N ILE A 138 13.61 0.20 6.18
CA ILE A 138 15.05 0.03 6.03
C ILE A 138 15.35 -1.17 5.11
N ALA A 139 16.29 -1.00 4.18
CA ALA A 139 16.86 -2.11 3.42
C ALA A 139 17.77 -2.93 4.36
N GLY A 140 17.16 -3.84 5.10
CA GLY A 140 17.83 -4.53 6.23
C GLY A 140 18.02 -6.02 6.02
N ASP A 141 17.54 -6.59 4.92
CA ASP A 141 17.63 -8.02 4.67
C ASP A 141 18.07 -8.35 3.24
N THR A 142 18.38 -9.61 3.01
CA THR A 142 18.74 -10.14 1.69
C THR A 142 18.08 -11.49 1.48
N GLY A 143 17.80 -11.82 0.21
CA GLY A 143 17.26 -13.13 -0.15
C GLY A 143 17.95 -13.71 -1.38
N GLY A 144 18.08 -15.03 -1.43
CA GLY A 144 18.68 -15.71 -2.58
C GLY A 144 17.96 -15.44 -3.91
N ALA A 145 16.63 -15.25 -3.84
CA ALA A 145 15.77 -14.92 -4.98
C ALA A 145 15.57 -13.42 -5.19
N ILE A 146 16.04 -12.57 -4.27
CA ILE A 146 15.89 -11.12 -4.32
C ILE A 146 17.08 -10.54 -5.07
N LYS A 147 16.90 -10.25 -6.37
CA LYS A 147 17.94 -9.79 -7.28
C LYS A 147 17.43 -8.66 -8.18
N GLY A 148 18.33 -7.70 -8.44
CA GLY A 148 18.00 -6.53 -9.27
C GLY A 148 16.90 -5.67 -8.64
N ASN A 149 15.90 -5.30 -9.40
CA ASN A 149 14.77 -4.49 -8.97
C ASN A 149 13.65 -5.33 -8.31
N ARG A 150 14.02 -6.34 -7.54
CA ARG A 150 13.08 -7.13 -6.74
C ARG A 150 13.33 -6.87 -5.27
N ILE A 151 12.25 -6.68 -4.52
CA ILE A 151 12.26 -6.52 -3.06
C ILE A 151 11.30 -7.51 -2.41
N ASP A 152 11.47 -7.72 -1.10
CA ASP A 152 10.58 -8.54 -0.30
C ASP A 152 10.29 -7.80 1.00
N VAL A 153 9.04 -7.40 1.24
CA VAL A 153 8.68 -6.62 2.43
C VAL A 153 8.40 -7.54 3.61
N PHE A 154 8.88 -7.18 4.78
CA PHE A 154 8.57 -7.92 6.00
C PHE A 154 7.15 -7.61 6.45
N ILE A 155 6.34 -8.64 6.61
CA ILE A 155 5.00 -8.56 7.21
C ILE A 155 4.92 -9.55 8.35
N PRO A 156 4.53 -9.13 9.59
CA PRO A 156 4.61 -9.99 10.76
C PRO A 156 3.66 -11.17 10.74
N THR A 157 2.60 -11.13 9.94
CA THR A 157 1.59 -12.19 9.85
C THR A 157 1.63 -12.91 8.51
N TYR A 158 1.33 -14.21 8.52
CA TYR A 158 1.26 -15.01 7.29
C TYR A 158 0.13 -14.53 6.38
N ASP A 159 -1.03 -14.22 6.95
CA ASP A 159 -2.21 -13.77 6.20
C ASP A 159 -1.93 -12.42 5.53
N GLY A 160 -1.33 -11.46 6.24
CA GLY A 160 -0.93 -10.19 5.66
C GLY A 160 0.12 -10.31 4.55
N ALA A 161 1.05 -11.28 4.66
CA ALA A 161 2.01 -11.54 3.60
C ALA A 161 1.35 -12.14 2.34
N ILE A 162 0.33 -12.98 2.51
CA ILE A 162 -0.48 -13.49 1.41
C ILE A 162 -1.31 -12.39 0.77
N GLU A 163 -1.91 -11.52 1.58
CA GLU A 163 -2.71 -10.38 1.12
C GLU A 163 -1.86 -9.38 0.32
N TRP A 164 -0.64 -9.08 0.78
CA TRP A 164 0.30 -8.25 0.03
C TRP A 164 0.59 -8.84 -1.36
N GLY A 165 0.79 -10.14 -1.45
CA GLY A 165 1.02 -10.88 -2.69
C GLY A 165 2.27 -10.44 -3.44
N ARG A 166 2.14 -10.32 -4.78
CA ARG A 166 3.18 -9.86 -5.69
C ARG A 166 2.66 -8.68 -6.52
N GLN A 167 3.37 -7.56 -6.51
CA GLN A 167 2.95 -6.35 -7.20
C GLN A 167 4.15 -5.54 -7.71
N GLN A 168 3.91 -4.70 -8.70
CA GLN A 168 4.88 -3.69 -9.15
C GLN A 168 4.52 -2.37 -8.50
N ILE A 169 5.46 -1.79 -7.78
CA ILE A 169 5.26 -0.58 -6.98
C ILE A 169 6.44 0.36 -7.12
N THR A 170 6.22 1.60 -6.69
CA THR A 170 7.27 2.61 -6.60
C THR A 170 8.05 2.45 -5.29
N LEU A 171 9.37 2.48 -5.38
CA LEU A 171 10.29 2.62 -4.26
C LEU A 171 11.07 3.90 -4.42
N LYS A 172 11.18 4.67 -3.34
CA LYS A 172 11.96 5.90 -3.29
C LYS A 172 13.08 5.76 -2.26
N ILE A 173 14.31 6.01 -2.68
CA ILE A 173 15.47 6.03 -1.77
C ILE A 173 15.47 7.37 -1.03
N LEU A 174 15.51 7.33 0.31
CA LEU A 174 15.45 8.53 1.15
C LEU A 174 16.85 9.05 1.49
N GLU A 175 17.68 8.20 2.05
CA GLU A 175 19.11 8.46 2.34
C GLU A 175 19.82 7.16 2.73
#